data_6cd4a1e683de5619ddcd7a126d98c428
#
_entry.id   6cd4a1e683de5619ddcd7a126d98c428
#
_cell.length_a   1.000
_cell.length_b   1.000
_cell.length_c   1.000
_cell.angle_alpha   90.00
_cell.angle_beta   90.00
_cell.angle_gamma   90.00
#
_symmetry.space_group_name_H-M   'P 1'
#
loop_
_entity.id
_entity.type
_entity.pdbx_description
1 polymer ?
#
loop_
_entity_poly.entity_id
_entity_poly.type
_entity_poly.pdbx_seq_one_letter_code
_entity_poly.pdbx_strand_id
1 'polypeptide(L)'
;MIEPARLESVEISRAVRLRLHTADSIEHPASAHVVVPPCALTEAVSSQLHAARRAQVEWSSHPLKQRLKILKSLRQMIAADPRWLASTVDRDNVAETLAAEILPLLDACRFLESEATRILREKQVGNRGRPMWLWGTSVVLRPEPFGVVLIIGPSNYPLLLPGIQALQAITAGNSVLIKPAANCSGTLEALLQLAARAGLPSSVIQLLPESPDAATAVMQQQVDKVVLTGSAATGEAVSRVLADATTPSVMELSGCDAVFVLEDADSELVSNCLLFGLTLNGSRTCMAPRRVFASDHQADEILRLLQAKLARRERQDAAEGPVAEFRDARPSKLAALKIREAISSGAAMLTGFIDTANGQPELHGVAILDRVTSDMSVAQSDLFAPVLSFIRVGSETQALQEYAKCPFTLSATVFGSPQRSQQFARRIDAGCVVINDMIVPTADPRIPFGGRGLSGHGMTRGEAGLLEMIQLKAIVASRRWFKPHLHSPTPADADVMEQLIRLEHARSPFHSLKSIPRMIRATLAQMSFRRNRTLTIGSKDSLNSELRTP
;
A
#
# COMPACT_ATOMS: atom_id res chain seq x y z
N MET A 1 -20.46 -32.33 10.11
CA MET A 1 -21.52 -31.39 9.72
C MET A 1 -21.08 -30.01 10.23
N ILE A 2 -20.53 -29.19 9.36
CA ILE A 2 -20.26 -27.77 9.61
C ILE A 2 -20.80 -27.06 8.37
N GLU A 3 -21.83 -26.31 8.58
CA GLU A 3 -22.74 -25.71 7.61
C GLU A 3 -22.35 -24.28 7.20
N PRO A 4 -22.84 -23.73 6.10
CA PRO A 4 -22.20 -22.70 5.30
C PRO A 4 -22.70 -21.28 5.67
N ALA A 5 -22.00 -20.61 6.56
CA ALA A 5 -22.28 -19.20 6.89
C ALA A 5 -21.38 -18.20 6.12
N ARG A 6 -20.62 -18.65 5.12
CA ARG A 6 -19.61 -17.79 4.45
C ARG A 6 -20.03 -17.18 3.11
N LEU A 7 -21.20 -17.54 2.57
CA LEU A 7 -21.60 -17.06 1.23
C LEU A 7 -22.49 -15.80 1.24
N GLU A 8 -23.26 -15.57 2.28
CA GLU A 8 -24.16 -14.39 2.33
C GLU A 8 -23.44 -13.06 2.58
N SER A 9 -22.30 -13.05 3.28
CA SER A 9 -21.56 -11.83 3.57
C SER A 9 -20.84 -11.23 2.35
N VAL A 10 -20.57 -12.02 1.32
CA VAL A 10 -19.86 -11.59 0.10
C VAL A 10 -20.79 -10.92 -0.89
N GLU A 11 -22.07 -11.31 -0.95
CA GLU A 11 -23.05 -10.72 -1.87
C GLU A 11 -23.56 -9.35 -1.39
N ILE A 12 -23.70 -9.13 -0.09
CA ILE A 12 -24.12 -7.83 0.47
C ILE A 12 -23.06 -6.75 0.20
N SER A 13 -21.76 -7.12 0.29
CA SER A 13 -20.66 -6.20 -0.01
C SER A 13 -20.61 -5.78 -1.50
N ARG A 14 -21.09 -6.61 -2.41
CA ARG A 14 -21.11 -6.32 -3.86
C ARG A 14 -22.27 -5.42 -4.27
N ALA A 15 -23.43 -5.52 -3.63
CA ALA A 15 -24.62 -4.72 -3.93
C ALA A 15 -24.49 -3.25 -3.48
N VAL A 16 -23.74 -2.97 -2.40
CA VAL A 16 -23.47 -1.61 -1.91
C VAL A 16 -22.48 -0.86 -2.82
N ARG A 17 -21.60 -1.57 -3.54
CA ARG A 17 -20.61 -0.95 -4.45
C ARG A 17 -21.20 -0.30 -5.71
N LEU A 18 -22.44 -0.59 -6.05
CA LEU A 18 -23.06 -0.11 -7.31
C LEU A 18 -23.93 1.14 -7.18
N ARG A 19 -24.14 1.69 -5.96
CA ARG A 19 -25.06 2.84 -5.74
C ARG A 19 -24.40 4.20 -5.47
N LEU A 20 -23.07 4.32 -5.52
CA LEU A 20 -22.37 5.58 -5.20
C LEU A 20 -21.90 6.38 -6.44
N HIS A 21 -22.49 6.17 -7.59
CA HIS A 21 -22.07 6.82 -8.83
C HIS A 21 -22.95 8.01 -9.28
N THR A 22 -23.42 8.84 -8.36
CA THR A 22 -23.93 10.17 -8.74
C THR A 22 -23.63 11.18 -7.63
N ALA A 23 -22.48 11.83 -7.70
CA ALA A 23 -22.26 13.06 -6.96
C ALA A 23 -21.31 13.97 -7.74
N ASP A 24 -21.91 14.97 -8.31
CA ASP A 24 -21.48 16.33 -8.65
C ASP A 24 -20.00 16.61 -8.92
N SER A 25 -19.75 16.89 -10.21
CA SER A 25 -18.59 17.64 -10.69
C SER A 25 -18.63 19.08 -10.15
N ILE A 26 -17.84 19.36 -9.11
CA ILE A 26 -17.61 20.73 -8.62
C ILE A 26 -16.45 21.31 -9.42
N GLU A 27 -16.75 22.35 -10.20
CA GLU A 27 -15.77 23.15 -10.95
C GLU A 27 -14.78 23.84 -10.00
N HIS A 28 -13.49 23.78 -10.36
CA HIS A 28 -12.40 24.42 -9.63
C HIS A 28 -12.24 25.87 -10.08
N PRO A 29 -12.19 26.84 -9.18
CA PRO A 29 -11.69 28.19 -9.52
C PRO A 29 -10.16 28.17 -9.57
N ALA A 30 -9.61 28.69 -10.66
CA ALA A 30 -8.19 28.74 -10.98
C ALA A 30 -7.41 29.65 -10.01
N SER A 31 -6.41 29.09 -9.33
CA SER A 31 -5.28 29.87 -8.81
C SER A 31 -4.33 30.18 -9.96
N ALA A 32 -3.77 31.39 -9.99
CA ALA A 32 -2.86 31.85 -11.05
C ALA A 32 -1.55 31.06 -11.04
N HIS A 33 -1.55 29.90 -11.69
CA HIS A 33 -0.35 29.17 -12.04
C HIS A 33 0.12 29.68 -13.41
N VAL A 34 1.43 29.88 -13.56
CA VAL A 34 2.07 30.06 -14.86
C VAL A 34 1.67 28.87 -15.73
N VAL A 35 0.76 29.09 -16.65
CA VAL A 35 0.28 28.05 -17.57
C VAL A 35 1.42 27.76 -18.54
N VAL A 36 2.19 26.72 -18.26
CA VAL A 36 3.13 26.16 -19.23
C VAL A 36 2.26 25.54 -20.34
N PRO A 37 2.51 25.85 -21.61
CA PRO A 37 1.73 25.23 -22.70
C PRO A 37 1.79 23.69 -22.60
N PRO A 38 0.71 22.97 -22.86
CA PRO A 38 0.66 21.50 -22.72
C PRO A 38 1.79 20.77 -23.47
N CYS A 39 2.22 21.30 -24.61
CA CYS A 39 3.33 20.76 -25.39
C CYS A 39 4.67 20.86 -24.66
N ALA A 40 4.99 22.02 -24.08
CA ALA A 40 6.27 22.21 -23.37
C ALA A 40 6.38 21.39 -22.09
N LEU A 41 5.27 21.20 -21.35
CA LEU A 41 5.21 20.32 -20.19
C LEU A 41 5.47 18.86 -20.59
N THR A 42 4.83 18.39 -21.66
CA THR A 42 4.99 17.02 -22.17
C THR A 42 6.42 16.76 -22.62
N GLU A 43 7.07 17.70 -23.29
CA GLU A 43 8.48 17.58 -23.72
C GLU A 43 9.44 17.53 -22.53
N ALA A 44 9.27 18.41 -21.54
CA ALA A 44 10.09 18.43 -20.33
C ALA A 44 10.00 17.12 -19.55
N VAL A 45 8.78 16.65 -19.34
CA VAL A 45 8.49 15.37 -18.65
C VAL A 45 9.05 14.17 -19.42
N SER A 46 8.94 14.19 -20.75
CA SER A 46 9.51 13.16 -21.64
C SER A 46 11.04 13.09 -21.50
N SER A 47 11.72 14.24 -21.50
CA SER A 47 13.15 14.33 -21.29
C SER A 47 13.57 13.75 -19.94
N GLN A 48 12.85 14.08 -18.86
CA GLN A 48 13.10 13.54 -17.52
C GLN A 48 12.91 12.01 -17.48
N LEU A 49 11.84 11.48 -18.08
CA LEU A 49 11.58 10.04 -18.14
C LEU A 49 12.69 9.31 -18.92
N HIS A 50 13.12 9.84 -20.06
CA HIS A 50 14.23 9.27 -20.83
C HIS A 50 15.56 9.30 -20.05
N ALA A 51 15.84 10.39 -19.32
CA ALA A 51 17.01 10.47 -18.47
C ALA A 51 16.96 9.44 -17.34
N ALA A 52 15.78 9.28 -16.68
CA ALA A 52 15.56 8.30 -15.64
C ALA A 52 15.75 6.85 -16.16
N ARG A 53 15.25 6.52 -17.35
CA ARG A 53 15.44 5.19 -17.96
C ARG A 53 16.92 4.88 -18.22
N ARG A 54 17.68 5.81 -18.79
CA ARG A 54 19.12 5.63 -18.98
C ARG A 54 19.87 5.45 -17.67
N ALA A 55 19.58 6.31 -16.69
CA ALA A 55 20.19 6.24 -15.36
C ALA A 55 19.86 4.94 -14.63
N GLN A 56 18.64 4.42 -14.81
CA GLN A 56 18.20 3.18 -14.16
C GLN A 56 19.05 1.98 -14.61
N VAL A 57 19.36 1.87 -15.89
CA VAL A 57 20.18 0.77 -16.41
C VAL A 57 21.56 0.75 -15.74
N GLU A 58 22.20 1.91 -15.62
CA GLU A 58 23.48 2.04 -14.92
C GLU A 58 23.32 1.77 -13.42
N TRP A 59 22.32 2.40 -12.78
CA TRP A 59 22.07 2.27 -11.34
C TRP A 59 21.77 0.83 -10.93
N SER A 60 21.00 0.09 -11.71
CA SER A 60 20.69 -1.31 -11.43
C SER A 60 21.91 -2.22 -11.50
N SER A 61 22.92 -1.85 -12.27
CA SER A 61 24.19 -2.59 -12.37
C SER A 61 25.09 -2.43 -11.14
N HIS A 62 24.89 -1.38 -10.34
CA HIS A 62 25.64 -1.19 -9.10
C HIS A 62 25.31 -2.29 -8.09
N PRO A 63 26.32 -2.89 -7.43
CA PRO A 63 26.06 -3.84 -6.35
C PRO A 63 25.19 -3.24 -5.25
N LEU A 64 24.26 -4.03 -4.69
CA LEU A 64 23.40 -3.56 -3.59
C LEU A 64 24.20 -2.93 -2.44
N LYS A 65 25.34 -3.48 -2.12
CA LYS A 65 26.25 -2.94 -1.08
C LYS A 65 26.67 -1.49 -1.33
N GLN A 66 26.88 -1.12 -2.59
CA GLN A 66 27.23 0.25 -2.98
C GLN A 66 26.02 1.18 -2.85
N ARG A 67 24.86 0.74 -3.30
CA ARG A 67 23.59 1.49 -3.13
C ARG A 67 23.30 1.76 -1.66
N LEU A 68 23.47 0.75 -0.79
CA LEU A 68 23.30 0.89 0.66
C LEU A 68 24.35 1.81 1.31
N LYS A 69 25.57 1.88 0.78
CA LYS A 69 26.59 2.83 1.27
C LYS A 69 26.16 4.28 1.03
N ILE A 70 25.56 4.58 -0.12
CA ILE A 70 25.02 5.90 -0.46
C ILE A 70 23.85 6.23 0.47
N LEU A 71 22.92 5.29 0.68
CA LEU A 71 21.80 5.45 1.61
C LEU A 71 22.27 5.75 3.03
N LYS A 72 23.28 5.04 3.52
CA LYS A 72 23.90 5.28 4.83
C LYS A 72 24.51 6.69 4.92
N SER A 73 25.20 7.14 3.87
CA SER A 73 25.75 8.50 3.79
C SER A 73 24.63 9.55 3.88
N LEU A 74 23.55 9.38 3.11
CA LEU A 74 22.38 10.26 3.15
C LEU A 74 21.78 10.32 4.56
N ARG A 75 21.53 9.17 5.19
CA ARG A 75 21.02 9.12 6.57
C ARG A 75 21.90 9.87 7.55
N GLN A 76 23.23 9.71 7.43
CA GLN A 76 24.19 10.41 8.29
C GLN A 76 24.19 11.92 8.07
N MET A 77 24.03 12.40 6.83
CA MET A 77 23.92 13.81 6.52
C MET A 77 22.64 14.42 7.10
N ILE A 78 21.50 13.74 6.97
CA ILE A 78 20.24 14.17 7.60
C ILE A 78 20.39 14.22 9.13
N ALA A 79 21.00 13.19 9.73
CA ALA A 79 21.20 13.12 11.17
C ALA A 79 22.18 14.18 11.71
N ALA A 80 23.07 14.72 10.88
CA ALA A 80 24.01 15.77 11.26
C ALA A 80 23.32 17.14 11.45
N ASP A 81 22.28 17.42 10.65
CA ASP A 81 21.47 18.64 10.80
C ASP A 81 19.99 18.36 10.49
N PRO A 82 19.29 17.67 11.40
CA PRO A 82 17.90 17.30 11.20
C PRO A 82 16.95 18.51 11.22
N ARG A 83 17.34 19.60 11.93
CA ARG A 83 16.51 20.80 12.02
C ARG A 83 16.47 21.56 10.71
N TRP A 84 17.57 21.59 9.95
CA TRP A 84 17.58 22.21 8.63
C TRP A 84 16.57 21.54 7.68
N LEU A 85 16.58 20.21 7.60
CA LEU A 85 15.61 19.51 6.75
C LEU A 85 14.18 19.65 7.29
N ALA A 86 13.98 19.62 8.61
CA ALA A 86 12.67 19.83 9.23
C ALA A 86 12.10 21.24 8.93
N SER A 87 12.94 22.27 8.86
CA SER A 87 12.50 23.64 8.57
C SER A 87 12.00 23.85 7.13
N THR A 88 12.26 22.91 6.24
CA THR A 88 11.74 22.94 4.85
C THR A 88 10.31 22.40 4.74
N VAL A 89 9.82 21.70 5.76
CA VAL A 89 8.44 21.22 5.83
C VAL A 89 7.58 22.37 6.35
N ASP A 90 6.52 22.69 5.62
CA ASP A 90 5.56 23.72 6.02
C ASP A 90 4.69 23.23 7.20
N ARG A 91 5.27 23.31 8.41
CA ARG A 91 4.63 22.92 9.68
C ARG A 91 5.19 23.81 10.80
N ASP A 92 4.29 24.34 11.63
CA ASP A 92 4.67 25.31 12.68
C ASP A 92 5.53 24.70 13.79
N ASN A 93 5.23 23.42 14.13
CA ASN A 93 5.92 22.75 15.22
C ASN A 93 7.09 21.91 14.70
N VAL A 94 8.31 22.42 14.88
CA VAL A 94 9.55 21.71 14.50
C VAL A 94 9.70 20.38 15.25
N ALA A 95 9.31 20.30 16.53
CA ALA A 95 9.39 19.05 17.30
C ALA A 95 8.47 17.97 16.72
N GLU A 96 7.27 18.36 16.30
CA GLU A 96 6.34 17.46 15.61
C GLU A 96 6.93 17.01 14.25
N THR A 97 7.52 17.91 13.47
CA THR A 97 8.16 17.56 12.20
C THR A 97 9.32 16.60 12.41
N LEU A 98 10.17 16.83 13.41
CA LEU A 98 11.27 15.92 13.75
C LEU A 98 10.74 14.53 14.12
N ALA A 99 9.69 14.46 14.93
CA ALA A 99 9.12 13.19 15.39
C ALA A 99 8.31 12.45 14.31
N ALA A 100 7.55 13.18 13.48
CA ALA A 100 6.61 12.58 12.55
C ALA A 100 7.16 12.40 11.12
N GLU A 101 8.24 13.08 10.74
CA GLU A 101 8.82 12.95 9.39
C GLU A 101 10.30 12.57 9.41
N ILE A 102 11.14 13.29 10.18
CA ILE A 102 12.58 13.07 10.11
C ILE A 102 12.99 11.75 10.77
N LEU A 103 12.57 11.53 12.01
CA LEU A 103 12.94 10.33 12.75
C LEU A 103 12.48 9.03 12.04
N PRO A 104 11.21 8.89 11.61
CA PRO A 104 10.77 7.70 10.89
C PRO A 104 11.47 7.51 9.53
N LEU A 105 11.83 8.59 8.83
CA LEU A 105 12.61 8.52 7.59
C LEU A 105 14.01 7.94 7.84
N LEU A 106 14.69 8.37 8.91
CA LEU A 106 16.00 7.85 9.30
C LEU A 106 15.93 6.39 9.74
N ASP A 107 14.87 6.02 10.45
CA ASP A 107 14.64 4.62 10.86
C ASP A 107 14.35 3.73 9.65
N ALA A 108 13.63 4.22 8.65
CA ALA A 108 13.42 3.51 7.39
C ALA A 108 14.74 3.31 6.61
N CYS A 109 15.63 4.33 6.58
CA CYS A 109 16.98 4.16 6.02
C CYS A 109 17.73 3.04 6.75
N ARG A 110 17.71 3.05 8.08
CA ARG A 110 18.40 2.06 8.92
C ARG A 110 17.85 0.64 8.70
N PHE A 111 16.55 0.51 8.56
CA PHE A 111 15.92 -0.76 8.20
C PHE A 111 16.43 -1.28 6.85
N LEU A 112 16.47 -0.43 5.83
CA LEU A 112 16.98 -0.82 4.51
C LEU A 112 18.47 -1.20 4.57
N GLU A 113 19.30 -0.47 5.31
CA GLU A 113 20.71 -0.77 5.50
C GLU A 113 20.93 -2.17 6.11
N SER A 114 20.09 -2.59 7.06
CA SER A 114 20.20 -3.88 7.74
C SER A 114 19.55 -5.04 6.99
N GLU A 115 18.38 -4.83 6.39
CA GLU A 115 17.54 -5.92 5.91
C GLU A 115 17.53 -6.10 4.39
N ALA A 116 17.83 -5.06 3.59
CA ALA A 116 17.67 -5.14 2.14
C ALA A 116 18.51 -6.28 1.52
N THR A 117 19.71 -6.56 2.06
CA THR A 117 20.56 -7.67 1.57
C THR A 117 19.90 -9.04 1.76
N ARG A 118 19.18 -9.23 2.85
CA ARG A 118 18.42 -10.46 3.11
C ARG A 118 17.17 -10.54 2.22
N ILE A 119 16.46 -9.44 2.09
CA ILE A 119 15.18 -9.37 1.38
C ILE A 119 15.40 -9.53 -0.14
N LEU A 120 16.37 -8.81 -0.71
CA LEU A 120 16.62 -8.75 -2.15
C LEU A 120 17.63 -9.82 -2.65
N ARG A 121 17.98 -10.80 -1.83
CA ARG A 121 18.86 -11.90 -2.27
C ARG A 121 18.15 -12.83 -3.24
N GLU A 122 18.90 -13.38 -4.18
CA GLU A 122 18.44 -14.51 -4.98
C GLU A 122 18.10 -15.71 -4.08
N LYS A 123 16.99 -16.39 -4.38
CA LYS A 123 16.52 -17.55 -3.60
C LYS A 123 16.57 -18.82 -4.46
N GLN A 124 17.35 -19.81 -4.03
CA GLN A 124 17.25 -21.16 -4.57
C GLN A 124 15.96 -21.81 -4.08
N VAL A 125 15.12 -22.27 -5.02
CA VAL A 125 13.96 -23.06 -4.66
C VAL A 125 14.43 -24.49 -4.41
N GLY A 126 14.34 -24.93 -3.15
CA GLY A 126 14.78 -26.27 -2.74
C GLY A 126 14.00 -27.41 -3.40
N ASN A 127 14.38 -28.66 -3.05
CA ASN A 127 13.76 -29.85 -3.62
C ASN A 127 12.44 -30.24 -2.94
N ARG A 128 12.13 -29.69 -1.77
CA ARG A 128 10.91 -30.05 -1.02
C ARG A 128 9.67 -29.67 -1.83
N GLY A 129 8.76 -30.65 -2.02
CA GLY A 129 7.54 -30.47 -2.80
C GLY A 129 7.74 -30.45 -4.31
N ARG A 130 8.94 -30.74 -4.82
CA ARG A 130 9.17 -30.87 -6.25
C ARG A 130 8.56 -32.19 -6.75
N PRO A 131 7.72 -32.16 -7.80
CA PRO A 131 7.21 -33.37 -8.43
C PRO A 131 8.36 -34.28 -8.92
N MET A 132 8.20 -35.59 -8.80
CA MET A 132 9.25 -36.55 -9.20
C MET A 132 9.61 -36.42 -10.68
N TRP A 133 8.66 -36.16 -11.54
CA TRP A 133 8.86 -36.03 -12.97
C TRP A 133 9.66 -34.76 -13.36
N LEU A 134 9.86 -33.81 -12.42
CA LEU A 134 10.72 -32.62 -12.55
C LEU A 134 12.08 -32.77 -11.84
N TRP A 135 12.45 -33.93 -11.34
CA TRP A 135 13.77 -34.15 -10.78
C TRP A 135 14.86 -33.86 -11.83
N GLY A 136 15.97 -33.25 -11.40
CA GLY A 136 17.04 -32.77 -12.28
C GLY A 136 16.80 -31.37 -12.83
N THR A 137 15.74 -30.66 -12.36
CA THR A 137 15.61 -29.22 -12.58
C THR A 137 16.09 -28.44 -11.37
N SER A 138 16.62 -27.24 -11.58
CA SER A 138 16.93 -26.26 -10.54
C SER A 138 16.19 -24.96 -10.82
N VAL A 139 15.76 -24.27 -9.77
CA VAL A 139 15.02 -23.01 -9.89
C VAL A 139 15.67 -21.96 -9.01
N VAL A 140 15.97 -20.80 -9.57
CA VAL A 140 16.42 -19.61 -8.87
C VAL A 140 15.38 -18.52 -9.05
N LEU A 141 14.93 -17.92 -7.96
CA LEU A 141 14.11 -16.72 -7.98
C LEU A 141 15.04 -15.51 -7.80
N ARG A 142 15.09 -14.67 -8.82
CA ARG A 142 15.91 -13.47 -8.85
C ARG A 142 15.05 -12.24 -8.76
N PRO A 143 15.23 -11.38 -7.73
CA PRO A 143 14.61 -10.06 -7.68
C PRO A 143 15.24 -9.15 -8.74
N GLU A 144 14.42 -8.50 -9.55
CA GLU A 144 14.85 -7.50 -10.52
C GLU A 144 14.05 -6.20 -10.32
N PRO A 145 14.64 -4.99 -10.48
CA PRO A 145 13.90 -3.75 -10.41
C PRO A 145 12.83 -3.68 -11.51
N PHE A 146 11.78 -2.92 -11.30
CA PHE A 146 10.78 -2.64 -12.34
C PHE A 146 11.38 -1.79 -13.46
N GLY A 147 12.12 -0.74 -13.11
CA GLY A 147 12.65 0.24 -14.06
C GLY A 147 12.50 1.65 -13.51
N VAL A 148 11.63 2.47 -14.09
CA VAL A 148 11.28 3.81 -13.61
C VAL A 148 10.01 3.75 -12.76
N VAL A 149 10.10 4.19 -11.51
CA VAL A 149 8.96 4.27 -10.57
C VAL A 149 8.50 5.72 -10.47
N LEU A 150 7.22 5.97 -10.75
CA LEU A 150 6.58 7.26 -10.46
C LEU A 150 6.01 7.23 -9.04
N ILE A 151 6.37 8.21 -8.22
CA ILE A 151 5.82 8.41 -6.89
C ILE A 151 4.97 9.69 -6.90
N ILE A 152 3.70 9.57 -6.56
CA ILE A 152 2.77 10.69 -6.42
C ILE A 152 2.60 10.93 -4.92
N GLY A 153 3.27 11.98 -4.41
CA GLY A 153 3.35 12.29 -2.99
C GLY A 153 2.14 13.10 -2.48
N PRO A 154 1.79 12.94 -1.19
CA PRO A 154 0.72 13.66 -0.51
C PRO A 154 1.23 14.97 0.11
N SER A 155 0.30 15.84 0.55
CA SER A 155 0.63 17.12 1.21
C SER A 155 0.75 17.02 2.73
N ASN A 156 0.23 15.99 3.36
CA ASN A 156 0.18 15.88 4.82
C ASN A 156 1.50 15.41 5.46
N TYR A 157 2.23 14.51 4.80
CA TYR A 157 3.59 14.09 5.15
C TYR A 157 4.48 14.14 3.91
N PRO A 158 4.82 15.36 3.47
CA PRO A 158 5.42 15.59 2.15
C PRO A 158 6.86 15.09 2.02
N LEU A 159 7.54 14.86 3.14
CA LEU A 159 8.90 14.33 3.19
C LEU A 159 8.90 12.82 3.43
N LEU A 160 8.22 12.37 4.49
CA LEU A 160 8.30 10.99 4.98
C LEU A 160 7.80 9.98 3.95
N LEU A 161 6.56 10.17 3.47
CA LEU A 161 5.91 9.15 2.65
C LEU A 161 6.59 9.01 1.28
N PRO A 162 6.75 10.06 0.46
CA PRO A 162 7.47 9.93 -0.80
C PRO A 162 8.96 9.62 -0.59
N GLY A 163 9.57 10.09 0.50
CA GLY A 163 10.96 9.79 0.85
C GLY A 163 11.18 8.30 1.08
N ILE A 164 10.38 7.64 1.93
CA ILE A 164 10.50 6.19 2.17
C ILE A 164 10.29 5.40 0.88
N GLN A 165 9.25 5.72 0.11
CA GLN A 165 8.94 5.04 -1.15
C GLN A 165 10.10 5.18 -2.16
N ALA A 166 10.68 6.39 -2.26
CA ALA A 166 11.85 6.63 -3.11
C ALA A 166 13.08 5.84 -2.65
N LEU A 167 13.37 5.83 -1.34
CA LEU A 167 14.50 5.10 -0.77
C LEU A 167 14.36 3.58 -0.99
N GLN A 168 13.16 3.03 -0.88
CA GLN A 168 12.90 1.63 -1.22
C GLN A 168 13.12 1.35 -2.71
N ALA A 169 12.61 2.21 -3.59
CA ALA A 169 12.74 2.06 -5.03
C ALA A 169 14.20 2.12 -5.49
N ILE A 170 14.98 3.11 -5.04
CA ILE A 170 16.41 3.23 -5.40
C ILE A 170 17.24 2.09 -4.79
N THR A 171 16.90 1.62 -3.58
CA THR A 171 17.56 0.46 -2.94
C THR A 171 17.33 -0.80 -3.78
N ALA A 172 16.13 -1.00 -4.31
CA ALA A 172 15.82 -2.11 -5.20
C ALA A 172 16.51 -2.01 -6.59
N GLY A 173 17.00 -0.82 -6.98
CA GLY A 173 17.71 -0.59 -8.25
C GLY A 173 16.86 0.11 -9.30
N ASN A 174 15.73 0.68 -8.93
CA ASN A 174 14.92 1.52 -9.81
C ASN A 174 15.48 2.94 -9.88
N SER A 175 15.10 3.69 -10.89
CA SER A 175 15.09 5.16 -10.88
C SER A 175 13.70 5.66 -10.47
N VAL A 176 13.63 6.91 -10.03
CA VAL A 176 12.44 7.48 -9.42
C VAL A 176 12.13 8.85 -10.00
N LEU A 177 10.87 9.05 -10.37
CA LEU A 177 10.28 10.35 -10.64
C LEU A 177 9.29 10.65 -9.51
N ILE A 178 9.45 11.77 -8.80
CA ILE A 178 8.53 12.16 -7.72
C ILE A 178 7.70 13.35 -8.19
N LYS A 179 6.40 13.20 -8.17
CA LYS A 179 5.45 14.31 -8.32
C LYS A 179 5.05 14.78 -6.91
N PRO A 180 5.54 15.94 -6.45
CA PRO A 180 5.17 16.50 -5.15
C PRO A 180 3.69 16.91 -5.09
N ALA A 181 3.11 16.99 -3.90
CA ALA A 181 1.87 17.73 -3.74
C ALA A 181 2.10 19.25 -3.92
N ALA A 182 1.02 19.99 -4.10
CA ALA A 182 1.08 21.45 -4.23
C ALA A 182 1.80 22.08 -3.01
N ASN A 183 2.71 22.99 -3.27
CA ASN A 183 3.56 23.69 -2.28
C ASN A 183 4.50 22.78 -1.47
N CYS A 184 4.83 21.57 -1.99
CA CYS A 184 5.69 20.61 -1.28
C CYS A 184 7.02 20.32 -1.99
N SER A 185 7.31 20.98 -3.12
CA SER A 185 8.56 20.77 -3.89
C SER A 185 9.81 21.08 -3.07
N GLY A 186 9.82 22.20 -2.34
CA GLY A 186 11.01 22.67 -1.62
C GLY A 186 11.56 21.66 -0.62
N THR A 187 10.68 20.93 0.07
CA THR A 187 11.08 19.89 1.02
C THR A 187 11.76 18.72 0.33
N LEU A 188 11.21 18.28 -0.81
CA LEU A 188 11.79 17.18 -1.59
C LEU A 188 13.07 17.62 -2.31
N GLU A 189 13.16 18.86 -2.79
CA GLU A 189 14.39 19.43 -3.34
C GLU A 189 15.52 19.39 -2.31
N ALA A 190 15.24 19.75 -1.06
CA ALA A 190 16.21 19.68 0.03
C ALA A 190 16.69 18.23 0.28
N LEU A 191 15.78 17.25 0.26
CA LEU A 191 16.13 15.84 0.35
C LEU A 191 17.01 15.40 -0.84
N LEU A 192 16.67 15.79 -2.06
CA LEU A 192 17.41 15.42 -3.27
C LEU A 192 18.82 16.05 -3.28
N GLN A 193 18.98 17.29 -2.78
CA GLN A 193 20.29 17.92 -2.60
C GLN A 193 21.19 17.11 -1.65
N LEU A 194 20.63 16.64 -0.52
CA LEU A 194 21.37 15.76 0.40
C LEU A 194 21.70 14.42 -0.26
N ALA A 195 20.79 13.84 -1.02
CA ALA A 195 21.00 12.58 -1.73
C ALA A 195 22.12 12.71 -2.79
N ALA A 196 22.16 13.81 -3.54
CA ALA A 196 23.23 14.10 -4.50
C ALA A 196 24.59 14.24 -3.80
N ARG A 197 24.64 14.96 -2.68
CA ARG A 197 25.87 15.08 -1.85
C ARG A 197 26.30 13.75 -1.25
N ALA A 198 25.37 12.84 -0.97
CA ALA A 198 25.65 11.48 -0.53
C ALA A 198 26.22 10.57 -1.66
N GLY A 199 26.18 11.03 -2.91
CA GLY A 199 26.69 10.33 -4.09
C GLY A 199 25.61 9.65 -4.93
N LEU A 200 24.33 9.95 -4.72
CA LEU A 200 23.26 9.47 -5.60
C LEU A 200 23.22 10.33 -6.88
N PRO A 201 23.33 9.74 -8.10
CA PRO A 201 23.21 10.50 -9.32
C PRO A 201 21.85 11.21 -9.43
N SER A 202 21.85 12.49 -9.80
CA SER A 202 20.61 13.28 -9.88
C SER A 202 19.61 12.77 -10.92
N SER A 203 20.07 12.03 -11.92
CA SER A 203 19.21 11.40 -12.92
C SER A 203 18.50 10.12 -12.41
N VAL A 204 18.96 9.53 -11.29
CA VAL A 204 18.31 8.37 -10.66
C VAL A 204 17.06 8.77 -9.88
N ILE A 205 17.05 9.98 -9.31
CA ILE A 205 15.90 10.54 -8.60
C ILE A 205 15.67 11.99 -9.06
N GLN A 206 14.46 12.27 -9.53
CA GLN A 206 14.12 13.58 -10.09
C GLN A 206 12.75 14.02 -9.60
N LEU A 207 12.54 15.34 -9.49
CA LEU A 207 11.23 15.92 -9.22
C LEU A 207 10.54 16.31 -10.53
N LEU A 208 9.25 16.01 -10.60
CA LEU A 208 8.33 16.51 -11.60
C LEU A 208 7.71 17.82 -11.10
N PRO A 209 7.12 18.64 -11.99
CA PRO A 209 6.24 19.73 -11.57
C PRO A 209 5.10 19.22 -10.67
N GLU A 210 4.62 20.09 -9.78
CA GLU A 210 3.54 19.76 -8.81
C GLU A 210 2.17 19.53 -9.47
N SER A 211 2.01 19.96 -10.72
CA SER A 211 0.76 19.85 -11.47
C SER A 211 0.33 18.39 -11.64
N PRO A 212 -0.96 18.06 -11.48
CA PRO A 212 -1.49 16.74 -11.78
C PRO A 212 -1.21 16.29 -13.22
N ASP A 213 -1.17 17.25 -14.17
CA ASP A 213 -0.90 16.98 -15.59
C ASP A 213 0.49 16.39 -15.82
N ALA A 214 1.49 16.80 -14.99
CA ALA A 214 2.82 16.22 -15.06
C ALA A 214 2.83 14.72 -14.77
N ALA A 215 2.11 14.28 -13.73
CA ALA A 215 1.97 12.86 -13.43
C ALA A 215 1.21 12.12 -14.54
N THR A 216 0.13 12.72 -15.06
CA THR A 216 -0.66 12.15 -16.15
C THR A 216 0.19 11.97 -17.41
N ALA A 217 0.98 12.98 -17.80
CA ALA A 217 1.87 12.92 -18.94
C ALA A 217 2.94 11.82 -18.80
N VAL A 218 3.50 11.62 -17.60
CA VAL A 218 4.45 10.54 -17.33
C VAL A 218 3.78 9.17 -17.43
N MET A 219 2.59 8.99 -16.84
CA MET A 219 1.86 7.72 -16.89
C MET A 219 1.49 7.33 -18.32
N GLN A 220 1.05 8.29 -19.15
CA GLN A 220 0.76 8.06 -20.57
C GLN A 220 1.98 7.66 -21.39
N GLN A 221 3.19 8.03 -20.96
CA GLN A 221 4.45 7.61 -21.57
C GLN A 221 5.02 6.29 -21.00
N GLN A 222 4.19 5.55 -20.26
CA GLN A 222 4.45 4.20 -19.76
C GLN A 222 5.65 4.11 -18.81
N VAL A 223 5.49 4.61 -17.58
CA VAL A 223 6.37 4.25 -16.46
C VAL A 223 6.16 2.77 -16.07
N ASP A 224 7.15 2.21 -15.39
CA ASP A 224 7.16 0.78 -15.11
C ASP A 224 6.41 0.41 -13.83
N LYS A 225 6.21 1.37 -12.91
CA LYS A 225 5.38 1.25 -11.70
C LYS A 225 4.95 2.62 -11.20
N VAL A 226 3.77 2.67 -10.56
CA VAL A 226 3.27 3.87 -9.87
C VAL A 226 3.05 3.58 -8.40
N VAL A 227 3.47 4.50 -7.53
CA VAL A 227 3.15 4.52 -6.10
C VAL A 227 2.42 5.81 -5.80
N LEU A 228 1.17 5.71 -5.36
CA LEU A 228 0.33 6.85 -5.04
C LEU A 228 -0.01 6.86 -3.55
N THR A 229 0.18 8.00 -2.91
CA THR A 229 -0.45 8.31 -1.63
C THR A 229 -1.36 9.52 -1.81
N GLY A 230 -2.66 9.35 -1.58
CA GLY A 230 -3.63 10.40 -1.83
C GLY A 230 -5.08 10.05 -1.49
N SER A 231 -6.04 10.80 -2.04
CA SER A 231 -7.46 10.52 -1.84
C SER A 231 -7.96 9.35 -2.69
N ALA A 232 -9.07 8.73 -2.28
CA ALA A 232 -9.73 7.70 -3.07
C ALA A 232 -10.11 8.18 -4.48
N ALA A 233 -10.57 9.42 -4.61
CA ALA A 233 -10.87 10.02 -5.91
C ALA A 233 -9.62 10.16 -6.80
N THR A 234 -8.47 10.55 -6.21
CA THR A 234 -7.20 10.58 -6.94
C THR A 234 -6.78 9.16 -7.35
N GLY A 235 -6.95 8.18 -6.47
CA GLY A 235 -6.67 6.77 -6.75
C GLY A 235 -7.49 6.25 -7.94
N GLU A 236 -8.76 6.58 -7.99
CA GLU A 236 -9.66 6.23 -9.10
C GLU A 236 -9.20 6.87 -10.42
N ALA A 237 -8.89 8.17 -10.41
CA ALA A 237 -8.41 8.87 -11.60
C ALA A 237 -7.09 8.28 -12.12
N VAL A 238 -6.12 8.03 -11.24
CA VAL A 238 -4.83 7.40 -11.58
C VAL A 238 -5.04 5.98 -12.12
N SER A 239 -5.91 5.19 -11.48
CA SER A 239 -6.21 3.82 -11.92
C SER A 239 -6.75 3.77 -13.35
N ARG A 240 -7.60 4.74 -13.74
CA ARG A 240 -8.11 4.83 -15.12
C ARG A 240 -6.98 5.04 -16.13
N VAL A 241 -6.03 5.93 -15.83
CA VAL A 241 -4.87 6.16 -16.72
C VAL A 241 -3.97 4.94 -16.81
N LEU A 242 -3.73 4.24 -15.69
CA LEU A 242 -2.85 3.07 -15.64
C LEU A 242 -3.46 1.84 -16.33
N ALA A 243 -4.78 1.75 -16.42
CA ALA A 243 -5.47 0.63 -17.05
C ALA A 243 -5.09 0.47 -18.54
N ASP A 244 -4.88 1.57 -19.26
CA ASP A 244 -4.54 1.56 -20.68
C ASP A 244 -3.15 0.95 -20.95
N ALA A 245 -2.23 1.08 -19.98
CA ALA A 245 -0.85 0.58 -20.09
C ALA A 245 -0.59 -0.68 -19.26
N THR A 246 -1.58 -1.17 -18.49
CA THR A 246 -1.42 -2.27 -17.52
C THR A 246 -0.27 -2.05 -16.54
N THR A 247 0.02 -0.79 -16.20
CA THR A 247 1.12 -0.43 -15.29
C THR A 247 0.78 -0.85 -13.86
N PRO A 248 1.62 -1.66 -13.19
CA PRO A 248 1.39 -2.06 -11.80
C PRO A 248 1.48 -0.86 -10.85
N SER A 249 0.66 -0.88 -9.81
CA SER A 249 0.61 0.21 -8.84
C SER A 249 0.56 -0.27 -7.39
N VAL A 250 0.94 0.63 -6.48
CA VAL A 250 0.63 0.61 -5.06
C VAL A 250 -0.13 1.88 -4.76
N MET A 251 -1.27 1.75 -4.12
CA MET A 251 -2.11 2.89 -3.78
C MET A 251 -2.42 2.89 -2.29
N GLU A 252 -1.95 3.90 -1.59
CA GLU A 252 -2.29 4.21 -0.21
C GLU A 252 -3.28 5.38 -0.24
N LEU A 253 -4.55 5.07 0.02
CA LEU A 253 -5.64 6.02 -0.19
C LEU A 253 -6.28 6.42 1.16
N SER A 254 -7.37 7.18 1.08
CA SER A 254 -8.12 7.68 2.23
C SER A 254 -8.44 6.62 3.28
N GLY A 255 -8.45 7.04 4.55
CA GLY A 255 -8.97 6.30 5.68
C GLY A 255 -10.18 7.01 6.31
N CYS A 256 -11.04 6.27 6.98
CA CYS A 256 -12.05 6.77 7.90
C CYS A 256 -11.97 5.92 9.17
N ASP A 257 -10.86 6.11 9.91
CA ASP A 257 -10.39 5.14 10.87
C ASP A 257 -11.30 4.99 12.09
N ALA A 258 -11.46 3.74 12.48
CA ALA A 258 -12.33 3.31 13.56
C ALA A 258 -11.54 3.08 14.85
N VAL A 259 -12.12 3.47 15.97
CA VAL A 259 -11.64 3.20 17.32
C VAL A 259 -12.70 2.35 18.04
N PHE A 260 -12.32 1.17 18.46
CA PHE A 260 -13.18 0.26 19.22
C PHE A 260 -12.81 0.31 20.70
N VAL A 261 -13.76 0.66 21.53
CA VAL A 261 -13.60 0.70 22.98
C VAL A 261 -14.30 -0.51 23.56
N LEU A 262 -13.51 -1.50 23.98
CA LEU A 262 -14.05 -2.70 24.63
C LEU A 262 -14.45 -2.39 26.08
N GLU A 263 -15.30 -3.21 26.67
CA GLU A 263 -15.91 -2.99 27.99
C GLU A 263 -14.89 -2.74 29.12
N ASP A 264 -13.71 -3.36 29.00
CA ASP A 264 -12.61 -3.29 29.96
C ASP A 264 -11.52 -2.27 29.57
N ALA A 265 -11.80 -1.36 28.63
CA ALA A 265 -10.88 -0.32 28.22
C ALA A 265 -10.72 0.77 29.29
N ASP A 266 -9.50 1.30 29.41
CA ASP A 266 -9.19 2.46 30.25
C ASP A 266 -9.63 3.75 29.51
N SER A 267 -10.71 4.37 30.00
CA SER A 267 -11.28 5.58 29.41
C SER A 267 -10.31 6.78 29.43
N GLU A 268 -9.40 6.85 30.41
CA GLU A 268 -8.38 7.90 30.48
C GLU A 268 -7.34 7.73 29.37
N LEU A 269 -6.86 6.51 29.13
CA LEU A 269 -5.97 6.18 28.02
C LEU A 269 -6.66 6.46 26.68
N VAL A 270 -7.90 6.00 26.50
CA VAL A 270 -8.68 6.23 25.28
C VAL A 270 -8.79 7.72 24.98
N SER A 271 -9.19 8.52 25.97
CA SER A 271 -9.37 9.97 25.77
C SER A 271 -8.05 10.69 25.46
N ASN A 272 -6.91 10.25 26.04
CA ASN A 272 -5.60 10.80 25.73
C ASN A 272 -5.19 10.47 24.29
N CYS A 273 -5.37 9.22 23.85
CA CYS A 273 -5.08 8.79 22.50
C CYS A 273 -5.97 9.48 21.44
N LEU A 274 -7.26 9.63 21.72
CA LEU A 274 -8.19 10.34 20.84
C LEU A 274 -7.80 11.82 20.71
N LEU A 275 -7.47 12.49 21.80
CA LEU A 275 -7.01 13.88 21.76
C LEU A 275 -5.73 14.01 20.94
N PHE A 276 -4.74 13.13 21.17
CA PHE A 276 -3.52 13.08 20.39
C PHE A 276 -3.78 12.92 18.89
N GLY A 277 -4.59 11.91 18.49
CA GLY A 277 -4.89 11.63 17.10
C GLY A 277 -5.67 12.75 16.39
N LEU A 278 -6.54 13.47 17.13
CA LEU A 278 -7.29 14.62 16.62
C LEU A 278 -6.42 15.87 16.43
N THR A 279 -5.33 16.01 17.19
CA THR A 279 -4.50 17.22 17.16
C THR A 279 -3.22 17.03 16.35
N LEU A 280 -2.72 15.80 16.21
CA LEU A 280 -1.51 15.51 15.43
C LEU A 280 -1.67 16.01 13.99
N ASN A 281 -0.74 16.83 13.55
CA ASN A 281 -0.72 17.44 12.21
C ASN A 281 -2.05 18.12 11.84
N GLY A 282 -2.74 18.73 12.79
CA GLY A 282 -4.06 19.34 12.59
C GLY A 282 -5.12 18.34 12.12
N SER A 283 -5.06 17.08 12.58
CA SER A 283 -5.91 15.96 12.15
C SER A 283 -5.77 15.54 10.68
N ARG A 284 -4.70 16.01 9.99
CA ARG A 284 -4.41 15.65 8.58
C ARG A 284 -3.56 14.38 8.47
N THR A 285 -3.81 13.43 9.35
CA THR A 285 -3.21 12.09 9.34
C THR A 285 -4.21 11.10 8.79
N CYS A 286 -3.80 10.25 7.85
CA CYS A 286 -4.69 9.24 7.25
C CYS A 286 -5.28 8.27 8.27
N MET A 287 -4.56 8.03 9.39
CA MET A 287 -4.96 7.21 10.53
C MET A 287 -5.57 8.01 11.69
N ALA A 288 -5.95 9.27 11.49
CA ALA A 288 -6.60 10.04 12.55
C ALA A 288 -7.95 9.40 12.92
N PRO A 289 -8.32 9.36 14.22
CA PRO A 289 -9.59 8.77 14.64
C PRO A 289 -10.76 9.55 14.05
N ARG A 290 -11.67 8.85 13.39
CA ARG A 290 -12.87 9.44 12.79
C ARG A 290 -14.15 8.92 13.43
N ARG A 291 -14.17 7.65 13.84
CA ARG A 291 -15.33 6.95 14.38
C ARG A 291 -14.95 6.21 15.65
N VAL A 292 -15.66 6.43 16.73
CA VAL A 292 -15.51 5.72 18.00
C VAL A 292 -16.73 4.84 18.23
N PHE A 293 -16.53 3.55 18.36
CA PHE A 293 -17.54 2.55 18.70
C PHE A 293 -17.41 2.23 20.18
N ALA A 294 -18.39 2.63 20.99
CA ALA A 294 -18.38 2.46 22.43
C ALA A 294 -19.79 2.16 22.96
N SER A 295 -19.89 1.51 24.12
CA SER A 295 -21.16 1.42 24.86
C SER A 295 -21.62 2.80 25.36
N ASP A 296 -22.89 2.93 25.73
CA ASP A 296 -23.43 4.20 26.26
C ASP A 296 -22.60 4.72 27.43
N HIS A 297 -22.32 3.86 28.40
CA HIS A 297 -21.54 4.20 29.59
C HIS A 297 -20.13 4.69 29.25
N GLN A 298 -19.41 3.97 28.38
CA GLN A 298 -18.05 4.35 27.98
C GLN A 298 -18.05 5.61 27.15
N ALA A 299 -19.01 5.77 26.23
CA ALA A 299 -19.16 6.98 25.45
C ALA A 299 -19.33 8.21 26.33
N ASP A 300 -20.24 8.15 27.34
CA ASP A 300 -20.50 9.26 28.28
C ASP A 300 -19.22 9.62 29.06
N GLU A 301 -18.49 8.63 29.56
CA GLU A 301 -17.27 8.86 30.33
C GLU A 301 -16.16 9.47 29.45
N ILE A 302 -15.90 8.89 28.28
CA ILE A 302 -14.86 9.37 27.36
C ILE A 302 -15.19 10.77 26.85
N LEU A 303 -16.44 11.05 26.50
CA LEU A 303 -16.90 12.37 26.07
C LEU A 303 -16.65 13.42 27.14
N ARG A 304 -17.02 13.12 28.41
CA ARG A 304 -16.77 14.00 29.56
C ARG A 304 -15.25 14.30 29.70
N LEU A 305 -14.40 13.26 29.62
CA LEU A 305 -12.93 13.41 29.69
C LEU A 305 -12.39 14.26 28.55
N LEU A 306 -12.81 13.99 27.31
CA LEU A 306 -12.36 14.72 26.12
C LEU A 306 -12.75 16.19 26.18
N GLN A 307 -13.99 16.53 26.54
CA GLN A 307 -14.45 17.90 26.70
C GLN A 307 -13.62 18.66 27.75
N ALA A 308 -13.33 18.03 28.89
CA ALA A 308 -12.51 18.62 29.94
C ALA A 308 -11.06 18.87 29.47
N LYS A 309 -10.48 17.92 28.71
CA LYS A 309 -9.11 18.03 28.16
C LYS A 309 -9.02 19.10 27.08
N LEU A 310 -10.00 19.17 26.18
CA LEU A 310 -10.09 20.20 25.15
C LEU A 310 -10.21 21.59 25.77
N ALA A 311 -11.13 21.78 26.71
CA ALA A 311 -11.30 23.07 27.40
C ALA A 311 -10.06 23.50 28.20
N ARG A 312 -9.27 22.54 28.72
CA ARG A 312 -7.98 22.83 29.35
C ARG A 312 -6.94 23.29 28.32
N ARG A 313 -6.87 22.58 27.18
CA ARG A 313 -5.94 22.90 26.11
C ARG A 313 -6.22 24.26 25.49
N GLU A 314 -7.48 24.57 25.17
CA GLU A 314 -7.89 25.88 24.64
C GLU A 314 -7.50 27.03 25.57
N ARG A 315 -7.56 26.83 26.90
CA ARG A 315 -7.09 27.83 27.87
C ARG A 315 -5.57 28.00 27.87
N GLN A 316 -4.81 26.92 27.59
CA GLN A 316 -3.35 26.97 27.47
C GLN A 316 -2.93 27.63 26.16
N ASP A 317 -3.61 27.31 25.08
CA ASP A 317 -3.34 27.82 23.74
C ASP A 317 -3.80 29.29 23.54
N ALA A 318 -4.79 29.76 24.29
CA ALA A 318 -5.12 31.19 24.34
C ALA A 318 -3.92 32.05 24.83
N ALA A 319 -2.94 31.42 25.51
CA ALA A 319 -1.69 32.03 25.92
C ALA A 319 -0.53 31.84 24.90
N GLU A 320 -0.62 30.80 24.05
CA GLU A 320 0.49 30.34 23.18
C GLU A 320 0.14 30.35 21.67
N GLY A 321 -1.11 30.64 21.28
CA GLY A 321 -1.62 30.65 19.90
C GLY A 321 -2.59 29.50 19.60
N PRO A 322 -3.43 29.57 18.55
CA PRO A 322 -4.56 28.66 18.32
C PRO A 322 -4.14 27.23 17.96
N VAL A 323 -4.86 26.25 18.52
CA VAL A 323 -4.59 24.77 18.45
C VAL A 323 -4.74 24.18 17.06
N ALA A 324 -5.51 24.75 16.17
CA ALA A 324 -5.70 24.26 14.81
C ALA A 324 -6.27 25.38 13.92
N GLU A 325 -5.41 26.14 13.32
CA GLU A 325 -5.81 26.86 12.12
C GLU A 325 -5.84 25.90 10.94
N PHE A 326 -6.97 25.86 10.23
CA PHE A 326 -7.06 25.13 8.99
C PHE A 326 -6.22 25.85 7.94
N ARG A 327 -5.06 25.34 7.58
CA ARG A 327 -4.21 25.90 6.51
C ARG A 327 -4.88 25.81 5.13
N ASP A 328 -5.85 24.90 4.95
CA ASP A 328 -6.68 24.76 3.77
C ASP A 328 -8.15 24.84 4.17
N ALA A 329 -8.86 25.81 3.62
CA ALA A 329 -10.28 26.02 3.90
C ALA A 329 -11.19 24.90 3.35
N ARG A 330 -10.74 24.11 2.38
CA ARG A 330 -11.56 23.06 1.75
C ARG A 330 -11.96 21.95 2.70
N PRO A 331 -11.05 21.35 3.51
CA PRO A 331 -11.43 20.34 4.50
C PRO A 331 -12.38 20.90 5.56
N SER A 332 -12.20 22.16 5.99
CA SER A 332 -13.07 22.83 6.94
C SER A 332 -14.49 22.98 6.42
N LYS A 333 -14.65 23.44 5.17
CA LYS A 333 -15.97 23.60 4.51
C LYS A 333 -16.68 22.26 4.32
N LEU A 334 -15.96 21.26 3.83
CA LEU A 334 -16.52 19.91 3.67
C LEU A 334 -16.97 19.32 5.01
N ALA A 335 -16.14 19.45 6.04
CA ALA A 335 -16.47 19.01 7.38
C ALA A 335 -17.72 19.71 7.93
N ALA A 336 -17.80 21.05 7.78
CA ALA A 336 -18.96 21.83 8.21
C ALA A 336 -20.26 21.38 7.52
N LEU A 337 -20.23 21.10 6.22
CA LEU A 337 -21.39 20.57 5.47
C LEU A 337 -21.83 19.22 6.01
N LYS A 338 -20.88 18.28 6.20
CA LYS A 338 -21.16 16.93 6.70
C LYS A 338 -21.65 16.92 8.16
N ILE A 339 -21.12 17.81 8.99
CA ILE A 339 -21.59 17.98 10.36
C ILE A 339 -23.02 18.51 10.39
N ARG A 340 -23.36 19.51 9.58
CA ARG A 340 -24.74 20.04 9.49
C ARG A 340 -25.73 18.97 9.05
N GLU A 341 -25.36 18.15 8.07
CA GLU A 341 -26.16 17.00 7.62
C GLU A 341 -26.37 16.00 8.78
N ALA A 342 -25.31 15.67 9.53
CA ALA A 342 -25.40 14.77 10.67
C ALA A 342 -26.30 15.32 11.80
N ILE A 343 -26.19 16.62 12.11
CA ILE A 343 -27.05 17.29 13.11
C ILE A 343 -28.52 17.23 12.67
N SER A 344 -28.80 17.50 11.40
CA SER A 344 -30.17 17.41 10.87
C SER A 344 -30.73 15.99 10.92
N SER A 345 -29.85 14.98 10.96
CA SER A 345 -30.18 13.55 11.08
C SER A 345 -30.19 13.04 12.53
N GLY A 346 -30.01 13.92 13.52
CA GLY A 346 -30.16 13.59 14.95
C GLY A 346 -28.82 13.45 15.72
N ALA A 347 -27.67 13.71 15.12
CA ALA A 347 -26.40 13.79 15.84
C ALA A 347 -26.33 15.08 16.68
N ALA A 348 -25.59 15.03 17.79
CA ALA A 348 -25.34 16.17 18.67
C ALA A 348 -23.89 16.62 18.53
N MET A 349 -23.64 17.88 18.22
CA MET A 349 -22.31 18.49 18.23
C MET A 349 -22.00 19.01 19.63
N LEU A 350 -20.96 18.49 20.28
CA LEU A 350 -20.61 18.76 21.67
C LEU A 350 -19.50 19.80 21.81
N THR A 351 -18.61 19.92 20.83
CA THR A 351 -17.48 20.87 20.79
C THR A 351 -17.27 21.39 19.37
N GLY A 352 -16.52 22.49 19.24
CA GLY A 352 -16.33 23.20 17.98
C GLY A 352 -17.55 24.07 17.64
N PHE A 353 -17.46 24.82 16.55
CA PHE A 353 -18.59 25.58 16.01
C PHE A 353 -18.46 25.74 14.49
N ILE A 354 -19.58 26.00 13.84
CA ILE A 354 -19.66 26.28 12.41
C ILE A 354 -19.95 27.75 12.21
N ASP A 355 -18.99 28.47 11.61
CA ASP A 355 -19.18 29.86 11.18
C ASP A 355 -19.80 29.90 9.77
N THR A 356 -20.71 30.83 9.58
CA THR A 356 -21.40 31.09 8.31
C THR A 356 -21.27 32.53 7.83
N ALA A 357 -20.45 33.35 8.52
CA ALA A 357 -20.35 34.78 8.27
C ALA A 357 -19.93 35.13 6.83
N ASN A 358 -19.14 34.27 6.19
CA ASN A 358 -18.65 34.46 4.83
C ASN A 358 -19.51 33.78 3.75
N GLY A 359 -20.77 33.42 4.08
CA GLY A 359 -21.72 32.82 3.16
C GLY A 359 -21.53 31.33 2.87
N GLN A 360 -20.40 30.72 3.30
CA GLN A 360 -20.18 29.28 3.27
C GLN A 360 -19.85 28.77 4.68
N PRO A 361 -20.40 27.60 5.09
CA PRO A 361 -20.15 27.07 6.41
C PRO A 361 -18.69 26.61 6.54
N GLU A 362 -18.03 27.02 7.60
CA GLU A 362 -16.66 26.63 7.95
C GLU A 362 -16.59 26.10 9.38
N LEU A 363 -15.89 24.98 9.58
CA LEU A 363 -15.66 24.39 10.89
C LEU A 363 -14.51 25.12 11.58
N HIS A 364 -14.70 25.47 12.84
CA HIS A 364 -13.68 26.01 13.74
C HIS A 364 -13.52 25.14 14.97
N GLY A 365 -12.26 24.89 15.37
CA GLY A 365 -11.92 24.04 16.51
C GLY A 365 -12.11 22.55 16.24
N VAL A 366 -12.05 21.76 17.30
CA VAL A 366 -12.25 20.30 17.27
C VAL A 366 -13.74 19.98 17.42
N ALA A 367 -14.33 19.32 16.41
CA ALA A 367 -15.72 18.89 16.44
C ALA A 367 -15.84 17.47 17.00
N ILE A 368 -16.53 17.33 18.14
CA ILE A 368 -16.94 16.04 18.67
C ILE A 368 -18.44 15.90 18.45
N LEU A 369 -18.83 14.85 17.76
CA LEU A 369 -20.23 14.52 17.48
C LEU A 369 -20.62 13.27 18.28
N ASP A 370 -21.74 13.34 18.99
CA ASP A 370 -22.35 12.20 19.66
C ASP A 370 -23.61 11.73 18.91
N ARG A 371 -24.02 10.48 19.14
CA ARG A 371 -25.19 9.84 18.52
C ARG A 371 -25.15 9.83 16.99
N VAL A 372 -23.96 9.75 16.44
CA VAL A 372 -23.77 9.53 15.01
C VAL A 372 -24.15 8.08 14.67
N THR A 373 -24.84 7.87 13.56
CA THR A 373 -25.05 6.53 13.00
C THR A 373 -24.06 6.27 11.87
N SER A 374 -23.72 5.01 11.62
CA SER A 374 -22.77 4.63 10.58
C SER A 374 -23.25 4.95 9.17
N ASP A 375 -24.55 5.21 8.97
CA ASP A 375 -25.14 5.58 7.69
C ASP A 375 -25.02 7.09 7.39
N MET A 376 -24.67 7.92 8.38
CA MET A 376 -24.43 9.34 8.19
C MET A 376 -23.16 9.57 7.39
N SER A 377 -23.17 10.51 6.46
CA SER A 377 -22.05 10.77 5.55
C SER A 377 -20.76 11.20 6.27
N VAL A 378 -20.86 11.81 7.45
CA VAL A 378 -19.72 12.17 8.31
C VAL A 378 -18.95 10.93 8.79
N ALA A 379 -19.65 9.80 9.00
CA ALA A 379 -19.06 8.52 9.42
C ALA A 379 -18.52 7.68 8.24
N GLN A 380 -18.72 8.13 7.00
CA GLN A 380 -18.29 7.44 5.79
C GLN A 380 -17.31 8.26 4.93
N SER A 381 -16.75 9.33 5.49
CA SER A 381 -15.88 10.25 4.77
C SER A 381 -14.56 10.47 5.50
N ASP A 382 -13.46 10.49 4.74
CA ASP A 382 -12.20 11.03 5.25
C ASP A 382 -12.22 12.56 5.08
N LEU A 383 -12.37 13.27 6.18
CA LEU A 383 -12.56 14.72 6.16
C LEU A 383 -11.25 15.51 6.23
N PHE A 384 -10.15 14.88 6.63
CA PHE A 384 -8.87 15.56 6.91
C PHE A 384 -9.03 16.81 7.79
N ALA A 385 -9.96 16.74 8.71
CA ALA A 385 -10.35 17.77 9.65
C ALA A 385 -10.52 17.17 11.06
N PRO A 386 -10.37 17.95 12.13
CA PRO A 386 -10.49 17.44 13.50
C PRO A 386 -11.97 17.17 13.87
N VAL A 387 -12.54 16.14 13.25
CA VAL A 387 -13.90 15.68 13.46
C VAL A 387 -13.88 14.26 14.01
N LEU A 388 -14.55 14.02 15.12
CA LEU A 388 -14.69 12.73 15.76
C LEU A 388 -16.17 12.40 15.97
N SER A 389 -16.58 11.23 15.50
CA SER A 389 -17.96 10.76 15.57
C SER A 389 -18.09 9.60 16.57
N PHE A 390 -18.91 9.74 17.61
CA PHE A 390 -19.25 8.67 18.52
C PHE A 390 -20.48 7.92 18.02
N ILE A 391 -20.31 6.62 17.80
CA ILE A 391 -21.34 5.67 17.39
C ILE A 391 -21.57 4.72 18.56
N ARG A 392 -22.73 4.86 19.22
CA ARG A 392 -23.08 4.07 20.39
C ARG A 392 -23.52 2.68 19.98
N VAL A 393 -22.99 1.66 20.62
CA VAL A 393 -23.24 0.24 20.28
C VAL A 393 -23.50 -0.57 21.54
N GLY A 394 -24.42 -1.53 21.46
CA GLY A 394 -24.76 -2.41 22.56
C GLY A 394 -23.88 -3.66 22.68
N SER A 395 -23.02 -3.95 21.70
CA SER A 395 -22.16 -5.12 21.72
C SER A 395 -20.99 -5.01 20.73
N GLU A 396 -19.93 -5.80 20.95
CA GLU A 396 -18.80 -5.94 20.02
C GLU A 396 -19.25 -6.42 18.63
N THR A 397 -20.26 -7.28 18.55
CA THR A 397 -20.81 -7.76 17.28
C THR A 397 -21.48 -6.63 16.50
N GLN A 398 -22.27 -5.81 17.18
CA GLN A 398 -22.87 -4.62 16.58
C GLN A 398 -21.80 -3.63 16.13
N ALA A 399 -20.74 -3.41 16.94
CA ALA A 399 -19.64 -2.53 16.56
C ALA A 399 -19.00 -2.95 15.22
N LEU A 400 -18.77 -4.25 15.01
CA LEU A 400 -18.23 -4.76 13.74
C LEU A 400 -19.24 -4.64 12.58
N GLN A 401 -20.53 -4.82 12.83
CA GLN A 401 -21.57 -4.62 11.82
C GLN A 401 -21.66 -3.16 11.37
N GLU A 402 -21.63 -2.25 12.34
CA GLU A 402 -21.64 -0.81 12.06
C GLU A 402 -20.34 -0.34 11.38
N TYR A 403 -19.19 -0.87 11.79
CA TYR A 403 -17.90 -0.63 11.15
C TYR A 403 -17.91 -1.00 9.67
N ALA A 404 -18.47 -2.15 9.32
CA ALA A 404 -18.49 -2.70 7.97
C ALA A 404 -19.31 -1.86 6.96
N LYS A 405 -20.14 -0.92 7.43
CA LYS A 405 -20.88 0.00 6.56
C LYS A 405 -19.99 1.05 5.89
N CYS A 406 -18.82 1.34 6.46
CA CYS A 406 -17.87 2.27 5.87
C CYS A 406 -16.99 1.56 4.84
N PRO A 407 -16.80 2.13 3.64
CA PRO A 407 -16.01 1.49 2.58
C PRO A 407 -14.49 1.61 2.76
N PHE A 408 -14.03 2.41 3.74
CA PHE A 408 -12.62 2.63 4.02
C PHE A 408 -12.12 1.67 5.10
N THR A 409 -10.99 1.00 4.80
CA THR A 409 -10.39 -0.04 5.65
C THR A 409 -8.86 0.12 5.71
N LEU A 410 -8.40 1.35 6.01
CA LEU A 410 -6.98 1.66 6.12
C LEU A 410 -6.42 1.14 7.44
N SER A 411 -6.89 1.70 8.56
CA SER A 411 -6.50 1.23 9.87
C SER A 411 -7.65 1.25 10.88
N ALA A 412 -7.40 0.63 12.04
CA ALA A 412 -8.31 0.65 13.18
C ALA A 412 -7.50 0.61 14.48
N THR A 413 -8.11 1.10 15.55
CA THR A 413 -7.55 1.03 16.91
C THR A 413 -8.50 0.27 17.82
N VAL A 414 -7.96 -0.54 18.75
CA VAL A 414 -8.74 -1.29 19.75
C VAL A 414 -8.19 -1.02 21.13
N PHE A 415 -9.05 -0.63 22.05
CA PHE A 415 -8.71 -0.46 23.47
C PHE A 415 -9.41 -1.50 24.31
N GLY A 416 -8.68 -2.11 25.25
CA GLY A 416 -9.15 -3.13 26.18
C GLY A 416 -8.01 -3.98 26.73
N SER A 417 -8.32 -5.03 27.48
CA SER A 417 -7.29 -5.96 27.94
C SER A 417 -6.54 -6.62 26.77
N PRO A 418 -5.25 -6.94 26.94
CA PRO A 418 -4.40 -7.41 25.82
C PRO A 418 -4.98 -8.62 25.07
N GLN A 419 -5.49 -9.61 25.79
CA GLN A 419 -6.01 -10.84 25.18
C GLN A 419 -7.32 -10.59 24.41
N ARG A 420 -8.25 -9.83 25.00
CA ARG A 420 -9.54 -9.48 24.39
C ARG A 420 -9.34 -8.62 23.16
N SER A 421 -8.47 -7.61 23.26
CA SER A 421 -8.14 -6.73 22.13
C SER A 421 -7.48 -7.49 20.97
N GLN A 422 -6.56 -8.45 21.24
CA GLN A 422 -5.97 -9.28 20.19
C GLN A 422 -7.00 -10.19 19.50
N GLN A 423 -7.93 -10.77 20.26
CA GLN A 423 -9.00 -11.59 19.69
C GLN A 423 -9.96 -10.74 18.84
N PHE A 424 -10.31 -9.56 19.32
CA PHE A 424 -11.17 -8.63 18.59
C PHE A 424 -10.50 -8.10 17.32
N ALA A 425 -9.22 -7.71 17.39
CA ALA A 425 -8.44 -7.21 16.26
C ALA A 425 -8.40 -8.17 15.07
N ARG A 426 -8.40 -9.50 15.30
CA ARG A 426 -8.44 -10.53 14.23
C ARG A 426 -9.74 -10.53 13.43
N ARG A 427 -10.80 -9.92 13.95
CA ARG A 427 -12.12 -9.84 13.30
C ARG A 427 -12.30 -8.56 12.49
N ILE A 428 -11.38 -7.60 12.62
CA ILE A 428 -11.45 -6.31 11.93
C ILE A 428 -10.85 -6.46 10.53
N ASP A 429 -11.58 -6.05 9.52
CA ASP A 429 -11.04 -5.93 8.16
C ASP A 429 -10.39 -4.56 7.96
N ALA A 430 -9.12 -4.45 8.33
CA ALA A 430 -8.29 -3.27 8.13
C ALA A 430 -6.88 -3.67 7.71
N GLY A 431 -6.17 -2.76 7.04
CA GLY A 431 -4.78 -2.96 6.64
C GLY A 431 -3.83 -3.02 7.84
N CYS A 432 -4.13 -2.23 8.89
CA CYS A 432 -3.39 -2.19 10.14
C CYS A 432 -4.34 -2.09 11.33
N VAL A 433 -4.03 -2.76 12.45
CA VAL A 433 -4.78 -2.61 13.70
C VAL A 433 -3.80 -2.32 14.83
N VAL A 434 -4.01 -1.23 15.55
CA VAL A 434 -3.23 -0.81 16.73
C VAL A 434 -3.99 -1.18 17.99
N ILE A 435 -3.33 -1.66 19.03
CA ILE A 435 -3.93 -2.06 20.31
C ILE A 435 -3.36 -1.18 21.42
N ASN A 436 -4.26 -0.56 22.21
CA ASN A 436 -3.96 0.27 23.38
C ASN A 436 -2.96 1.41 23.14
N ASP A 437 -2.90 1.89 21.90
CA ASP A 437 -2.13 3.06 21.46
C ASP A 437 -2.73 3.57 20.15
N MET A 438 -2.22 4.66 19.60
CA MET A 438 -2.74 5.23 18.36
C MET A 438 -1.60 5.79 17.49
N ILE A 439 -1.62 5.51 16.19
CA ILE A 439 -0.70 6.04 15.16
C ILE A 439 0.77 5.69 15.41
N VAL A 440 1.36 6.13 16.54
CA VAL A 440 2.80 6.06 16.83
C VAL A 440 3.42 4.66 16.63
N PRO A 441 2.81 3.55 17.10
CA PRO A 441 3.39 2.22 16.90
C PRO A 441 3.58 1.84 15.44
N THR A 442 2.82 2.43 14.52
CA THR A 442 2.95 2.18 13.08
C THR A 442 4.17 2.85 12.44
N ALA A 443 4.88 3.69 13.18
CA ALA A 443 6.15 4.27 12.73
C ALA A 443 7.30 3.25 12.69
N ASP A 444 7.14 2.06 13.29
CA ASP A 444 8.13 0.98 13.17
C ASP A 444 8.39 0.64 11.69
N PRO A 445 9.64 0.84 11.20
CA PRO A 445 9.95 0.67 9.78
C PRO A 445 9.85 -0.77 9.28
N ARG A 446 9.66 -1.75 10.16
CA ARG A 446 9.46 -3.17 9.83
C ARG A 446 8.02 -3.50 9.47
N ILE A 447 7.08 -2.66 9.89
CA ILE A 447 5.64 -2.89 9.71
C ILE A 447 5.25 -2.50 8.28
N PRO A 448 4.66 -3.42 7.49
CA PRO A 448 4.04 -3.05 6.23
C PRO A 448 2.80 -2.19 6.49
N PHE A 449 2.57 -1.22 5.63
CA PHE A 449 1.43 -0.33 5.73
C PHE A 449 0.71 -0.22 4.38
N GLY A 450 -0.60 -0.33 4.37
CA GLY A 450 -1.43 -0.23 3.18
C GLY A 450 -2.89 -0.50 3.51
N GLY A 451 -3.78 0.05 2.70
CA GLY A 451 -5.23 -0.09 2.83
C GLY A 451 -5.79 -1.31 2.10
N ARG A 452 -7.10 -1.51 2.28
CA ARG A 452 -7.92 -2.49 1.57
C ARG A 452 -9.15 -1.79 1.01
N GLY A 453 -9.80 -2.36 0.00
CA GLY A 453 -11.01 -1.80 -0.58
C GLY A 453 -10.78 -0.39 -1.15
N LEU A 454 -11.58 0.60 -0.73
CA LEU A 454 -11.40 1.99 -1.16
C LEU A 454 -10.21 2.69 -0.49
N SER A 455 -9.57 2.08 0.50
CA SER A 455 -8.31 2.58 1.08
C SER A 455 -7.07 2.14 0.31
N GLY A 456 -7.24 1.46 -0.83
CA GLY A 456 -6.17 1.17 -1.75
C GLY A 456 -5.73 -0.29 -1.80
N HIS A 457 -4.54 -0.53 -2.35
CA HIS A 457 -3.94 -1.84 -2.53
C HIS A 457 -2.41 -1.77 -2.58
N GLY A 458 -1.76 -2.92 -2.37
CA GLY A 458 -0.31 -3.01 -2.21
C GLY A 458 0.13 -2.56 -0.82
N MET A 459 1.42 -2.57 -0.57
CA MET A 459 2.01 -2.21 0.72
C MET A 459 3.14 -1.20 0.52
N THR A 460 3.23 -0.27 1.46
CA THR A 460 4.39 0.61 1.65
C THR A 460 5.12 0.18 2.93
N ARG A 461 6.38 0.56 3.07
CA ARG A 461 7.21 0.27 4.26
C ARG A 461 7.47 -1.23 4.53
N GLY A 462 8.41 -1.52 5.40
CA GLY A 462 8.80 -2.85 5.78
C GLY A 462 9.34 -3.72 4.62
N GLU A 463 9.43 -5.02 4.87
CA GLU A 463 9.81 -6.00 3.85
C GLU A 463 8.84 -6.02 2.67
N ALA A 464 7.53 -5.96 2.95
CA ALA A 464 6.51 -5.97 1.91
C ALA A 464 6.63 -4.76 0.97
N GLY A 465 6.84 -3.54 1.52
CA GLY A 465 7.02 -2.35 0.71
C GLY A 465 8.30 -2.38 -0.14
N LEU A 466 9.39 -2.97 0.37
CA LEU A 466 10.59 -3.16 -0.45
C LEU A 466 10.37 -4.18 -1.57
N LEU A 467 9.60 -5.25 -1.31
CA LEU A 467 9.24 -6.25 -2.31
C LEU A 467 8.29 -5.70 -3.38
N GLU A 468 7.50 -4.68 -3.06
CA GLU A 468 6.69 -3.97 -4.06
C GLU A 468 7.53 -3.21 -5.10
N MET A 469 8.81 -3.00 -4.84
CA MET A 469 9.73 -2.30 -5.76
C MET A 469 10.51 -3.23 -6.68
N ILE A 470 10.20 -4.54 -6.67
CA ILE A 470 10.86 -5.54 -7.52
C ILE A 470 9.84 -6.45 -8.20
N GLN A 471 10.26 -7.05 -9.30
CA GLN A 471 9.60 -8.18 -9.93
C GLN A 471 10.47 -9.42 -9.84
N LEU A 472 9.84 -10.59 -9.67
CA LEU A 472 10.57 -11.85 -9.55
C LEU A 472 10.74 -12.49 -10.91
N LYS A 473 11.98 -12.77 -11.27
CA LYS A 473 12.34 -13.60 -12.42
C LYS A 473 12.64 -15.03 -11.96
N ALA A 474 11.92 -16.00 -12.49
CA ALA A 474 12.22 -17.40 -12.28
C ALA A 474 13.20 -17.90 -13.36
N ILE A 475 14.38 -18.33 -12.94
CA ILE A 475 15.38 -18.96 -13.84
C ILE A 475 15.32 -20.45 -13.58
N VAL A 476 14.84 -21.20 -14.56
CA VAL A 476 14.68 -22.66 -14.48
C VAL A 476 15.71 -23.33 -15.38
N ALA A 477 16.61 -24.12 -14.79
CA ALA A 477 17.58 -24.90 -15.52
C ALA A 477 17.29 -26.39 -15.40
N SER A 478 17.31 -27.13 -16.52
CA SER A 478 17.15 -28.57 -16.55
C SER A 478 18.47 -29.23 -16.95
N ARG A 479 19.02 -30.07 -16.07
CA ARG A 479 20.19 -30.93 -16.34
C ARG A 479 19.79 -32.31 -16.85
N ARG A 480 18.51 -32.51 -17.18
CA ARG A 480 17.96 -33.79 -17.64
C ARG A 480 18.41 -34.07 -19.07
N TRP A 481 19.04 -35.22 -19.26
CA TRP A 481 19.38 -35.72 -20.60
C TRP A 481 18.14 -36.29 -21.32
N PHE A 482 17.21 -36.87 -20.56
CA PHE A 482 15.98 -37.45 -21.08
C PHE A 482 14.85 -36.42 -21.02
N LYS A 483 14.31 -36.05 -22.19
CA LYS A 483 13.29 -35.01 -22.36
C LYS A 483 12.11 -35.57 -23.17
N PRO A 484 11.26 -36.43 -22.59
CA PRO A 484 10.18 -37.12 -23.31
C PRO A 484 9.16 -36.18 -23.95
N HIS A 485 8.97 -34.99 -23.39
CA HIS A 485 8.05 -33.97 -23.89
C HIS A 485 8.45 -33.34 -25.23
N LEU A 486 9.68 -33.58 -25.71
CA LEU A 486 10.12 -33.10 -27.02
C LEU A 486 9.67 -34.03 -28.19
N HIS A 487 9.03 -35.12 -27.88
CA HIS A 487 8.47 -36.05 -28.86
C HIS A 487 6.94 -35.99 -28.85
N SER A 488 6.33 -36.27 -30.00
CA SER A 488 4.85 -36.39 -30.06
C SER A 488 4.36 -37.51 -29.13
N PRO A 489 3.34 -37.23 -28.30
CA PRO A 489 2.78 -38.24 -27.40
C PRO A 489 2.28 -39.47 -28.17
N THR A 490 2.52 -40.66 -27.61
CA THR A 490 2.02 -41.95 -28.14
C THR A 490 1.03 -42.55 -27.14
N PRO A 491 0.20 -43.56 -27.55
CA PRO A 491 -0.67 -44.27 -26.60
C PRO A 491 0.11 -44.87 -25.42
N ALA A 492 1.33 -45.34 -25.62
CA ALA A 492 2.18 -45.85 -24.54
C ALA A 492 2.63 -44.76 -23.53
N ASP A 493 2.69 -43.52 -23.98
CA ASP A 493 2.99 -42.38 -23.07
C ASP A 493 1.80 -42.11 -22.12
N ALA A 494 0.57 -42.38 -22.55
CA ALA A 494 -0.62 -42.25 -21.71
C ALA A 494 -0.59 -43.24 -20.52
N ASP A 495 -0.18 -44.48 -20.75
CA ASP A 495 -0.04 -45.47 -19.68
C ASP A 495 1.02 -45.07 -18.66
N VAL A 496 2.15 -44.54 -19.11
CA VAL A 496 3.22 -44.03 -18.23
C VAL A 496 2.69 -42.87 -17.39
N MET A 497 2.00 -41.89 -18.01
CA MET A 497 1.44 -40.74 -17.31
C MET A 497 0.35 -41.16 -16.31
N GLU A 498 -0.51 -42.10 -16.66
CA GLU A 498 -1.52 -42.64 -15.73
C GLU A 498 -0.88 -43.27 -14.49
N GLN A 499 0.16 -44.08 -14.68
CA GLN A 499 0.85 -44.71 -13.54
C GLN A 499 1.62 -43.65 -12.70
N LEU A 500 2.19 -42.62 -13.31
CA LEU A 500 2.84 -41.53 -12.62
C LEU A 500 1.82 -40.72 -11.77
N ILE A 501 0.67 -40.39 -12.35
CA ILE A 501 -0.42 -39.70 -11.62
C ILE A 501 -0.88 -40.53 -10.42
N ARG A 502 -1.08 -41.87 -10.63
CA ARG A 502 -1.45 -42.75 -9.53
C ARG A 502 -0.37 -42.86 -8.45
N LEU A 503 0.91 -42.82 -8.84
CA LEU A 503 2.04 -42.85 -7.90
C LEU A 503 2.11 -41.59 -7.04
N GLU A 504 1.98 -40.41 -7.64
CA GLU A 504 2.11 -39.15 -6.94
C GLU A 504 0.83 -38.72 -6.17
N HIS A 505 -0.37 -39.14 -6.64
CA HIS A 505 -1.63 -38.58 -6.15
C HIS A 505 -2.64 -39.61 -5.63
N ALA A 506 -2.25 -40.89 -5.49
CA ALA A 506 -3.17 -41.91 -4.92
C ALA A 506 -3.47 -41.63 -3.45
N ARG A 507 -4.71 -41.86 -3.04
CA ARG A 507 -5.19 -41.63 -1.66
C ARG A 507 -4.49 -42.51 -0.61
N SER A 508 -3.84 -43.59 -1.01
CA SER A 508 -3.19 -44.54 -0.09
C SER A 508 -1.78 -44.87 -0.58
N PRO A 509 -0.76 -44.88 0.31
CA PRO A 509 0.62 -45.23 -0.03
C PRO A 509 0.73 -46.67 -0.61
N PHE A 510 -0.19 -47.59 -0.25
CA PHE A 510 -0.22 -48.94 -0.83
C PHE A 510 -0.65 -48.93 -2.32
N HIS A 511 -1.52 -48.03 -2.73
CA HIS A 511 -1.87 -47.86 -4.15
C HIS A 511 -0.73 -47.21 -4.94
N SER A 512 -0.02 -46.27 -4.35
CA SER A 512 1.16 -45.68 -4.96
C SER A 512 2.26 -46.71 -5.22
N LEU A 513 2.56 -47.58 -4.25
CA LEU A 513 3.56 -48.66 -4.39
C LEU A 513 3.20 -49.69 -5.50
N LYS A 514 1.91 -50.01 -5.67
CA LYS A 514 1.45 -50.89 -6.74
C LYS A 514 1.60 -50.28 -8.14
N SER A 515 1.71 -48.98 -8.26
CA SER A 515 1.92 -48.29 -9.54
C SER A 515 3.36 -48.36 -10.03
N ILE A 516 4.36 -48.59 -9.15
CA ILE A 516 5.78 -48.65 -9.53
C ILE A 516 6.10 -49.75 -10.56
N PRO A 517 5.74 -51.05 -10.35
CA PRO A 517 6.00 -52.09 -11.35
C PRO A 517 5.26 -51.86 -12.68
N ARG A 518 4.06 -51.28 -12.60
CA ARG A 518 3.28 -50.92 -13.79
C ARG A 518 3.92 -49.78 -14.57
N MET A 519 4.41 -48.77 -13.87
CA MET A 519 5.15 -47.64 -14.47
C MET A 519 6.42 -48.15 -15.17
N ILE A 520 7.21 -49.03 -14.53
CA ILE A 520 8.41 -49.63 -15.15
C ILE A 520 8.04 -50.37 -16.42
N ARG A 521 6.99 -51.21 -16.42
CA ARG A 521 6.54 -51.93 -17.60
C ARG A 521 6.09 -50.97 -18.71
N ALA A 522 5.31 -49.95 -18.40
CA ALA A 522 4.86 -48.92 -19.33
C ALA A 522 6.05 -48.16 -19.94
N THR A 523 7.04 -47.81 -19.15
CA THR A 523 8.26 -47.13 -19.60
C THR A 523 9.08 -48.04 -20.56
N LEU A 524 9.24 -49.31 -20.22
CA LEU A 524 9.92 -50.26 -21.08
C LEU A 524 9.17 -50.48 -22.42
N ALA A 525 7.86 -50.58 -22.38
CA ALA A 525 7.01 -50.68 -23.59
C ALA A 525 7.14 -49.43 -24.46
N GLN A 526 7.17 -48.23 -23.86
CA GLN A 526 7.39 -46.97 -24.53
C GLN A 526 8.77 -46.93 -25.22
N MET A 527 9.82 -47.34 -24.53
CA MET A 527 11.18 -47.37 -25.08
C MET A 527 11.28 -48.33 -26.27
N SER A 528 10.65 -49.52 -26.16
CA SER A 528 10.58 -50.50 -27.25
C SER A 528 9.82 -49.96 -28.46
N PHE A 529 8.68 -49.33 -28.25
CA PHE A 529 7.85 -48.74 -29.30
C PHE A 529 8.64 -47.62 -30.06
N ARG A 530 9.33 -46.77 -29.35
CA ARG A 530 10.15 -45.69 -29.93
C ARG A 530 11.33 -46.27 -30.74
N ARG A 531 12.02 -47.28 -30.23
CA ARG A 531 13.13 -47.96 -30.92
C ARG A 531 12.68 -48.58 -32.23
N ASN A 532 11.54 -49.24 -32.26
CA ASN A 532 10.98 -49.85 -33.46
C ASN A 532 10.59 -48.81 -34.53
N ARG A 533 10.04 -47.67 -34.11
CA ARG A 533 9.65 -46.57 -35.02
C ARG A 533 10.85 -45.88 -35.65
N THR A 534 11.97 -45.77 -34.95
CA THR A 534 13.23 -45.19 -35.48
C THR A 534 13.84 -46.14 -36.52
N LEU A 535 13.78 -47.48 -36.34
CA LEU A 535 14.20 -48.47 -37.28
C LEU A 535 13.34 -48.48 -38.55
N THR A 536 12.05 -48.26 -38.44
CA THR A 536 11.10 -48.26 -39.58
C THR A 536 11.23 -46.98 -40.43
N ILE A 537 11.63 -45.83 -39.84
CA ILE A 537 11.87 -44.59 -40.60
C ILE A 537 13.22 -44.70 -41.36
N GLY A 538 14.27 -45.24 -40.73
CA GLY A 538 15.57 -45.46 -41.38
C GLY A 538 15.50 -46.43 -42.53
N SER A 539 14.58 -47.43 -42.53
CA SER A 539 14.39 -48.35 -43.64
C SER A 539 13.59 -47.78 -44.83
N LYS A 540 12.74 -46.74 -44.58
CA LYS A 540 11.99 -46.07 -45.67
C LYS A 540 12.83 -45.02 -46.39
N ASP A 541 13.80 -44.41 -45.75
CA ASP A 541 14.70 -43.45 -46.39
C ASP A 541 15.77 -44.14 -47.27
N SER A 542 16.14 -45.39 -46.94
CA SER A 542 17.03 -46.18 -47.79
C SER A 542 16.32 -46.71 -49.06
N LEU A 543 15.01 -46.92 -49.05
CA LEU A 543 14.23 -47.33 -50.23
C LEU A 543 13.92 -46.18 -51.20
N ASN A 544 13.91 -44.93 -50.71
CA ASN A 544 13.70 -43.75 -51.57
C ASN A 544 14.99 -43.17 -52.22
N SER A 545 16.15 -43.61 -51.74
CA SER A 545 17.44 -43.23 -52.37
C SER A 545 17.77 -44.06 -53.63
N GLU A 546 17.16 -45.22 -53.81
CA GLU A 546 17.37 -46.09 -55.01
C GLU A 546 16.47 -45.74 -56.21
N LEU A 547 15.53 -44.84 -56.08
CA LEU A 547 14.57 -44.45 -57.13
C LEU A 547 14.89 -43.07 -57.77
N ARG A 548 16.09 -42.55 -57.57
CA ARG A 548 16.54 -41.30 -58.25
C ARG A 548 17.90 -41.47 -58.91
N THR A 549 17.92 -42.10 -60.06
CA THR A 549 18.92 -41.90 -61.12
C THR A 549 18.33 -42.32 -62.47
N PRO A 550 18.78 -41.76 -63.63
CA PRO A 550 18.24 -40.56 -64.26
C PRO A 550 17.22 -40.84 -65.31
#